data_0194f295f33bac61262f45cfdf40835b
#
_entry.id   0194f295f33bac61262f45cfdf40835b
#
_cell.length_a   1.000
_cell.length_b   1.000
_cell.length_c   1.000
_cell.angle_alpha   90.00
_cell.angle_beta   90.00
_cell.angle_gamma   90.00
#
_symmetry.space_group_name_H-M   'P 1'
#
loop_
_entity.id
_entity.type
_entity.pdbx_description
1 polymer ?
#
loop_
_entity_poly.entity_id
_entity_poly.type
_entity_poly.pdbx_seq_one_letter_code
_entity_poly.pdbx_strand_id
1 'polypeptide(L)'
;MAPTLSVIIAAPDSPDNQALASHIRKKFNAAIRTAPIASELQSCLNAVPPDILIVDISAQLPEQGIEIVRELRRSHPALIIMPLIPASRRELVKQLLCLNIFLYLYTPIEPAETTIALTRAIEHLQSQQVKISTIPLSEDTSFHGMIGSCRPMVRLFDLITRVAEDDDSTVLIRGESGTGKEMVAKAIHAQSARRKKNFVPVNCAAIPDDLLESELFGYTKGAFTGAVSNKIGRIQYADGGTLFLDEIGDMKPTLQAKLLRVLQEKKFEPVGGLKPIPVDTRVLAATHCDLEQLVSEGRFREDLYYRLSVVPLNIPALKDRRDDIPLLIANFVRELTGKRNREPFTFSESALLALMNFEWRGNVRELENLVQHMSILFGGRQVEFDDLPEKFHHLRDLVEKAQAESTATTDDNLQSERPSDSSTTQTTNAFGNIPWHEGQVDFNELINSFETELIVHAMKLTDGNKKEAARLLNLKRTTLLEKIKKKSLNRLWGD
;
A
#
# COMPACT_ATOMS: atom_id res chain seq x y z
N MET A 1 13.43 28.84 6.40
CA MET A 1 12.09 29.37 6.75
C MET A 1 11.10 28.38 6.19
N ALA A 2 10.24 27.76 7.02
CA ALA A 2 9.20 26.88 6.54
C ALA A 2 8.24 27.66 5.62
N PRO A 3 7.73 27.10 4.52
CA PRO A 3 6.77 27.75 3.67
C PRO A 3 5.52 28.10 4.48
N THR A 4 5.14 29.37 4.47
CA THR A 4 3.97 29.86 5.20
C THR A 4 2.73 29.49 4.39
N LEU A 5 1.80 28.71 4.96
CA LEU A 5 0.53 28.34 4.33
C LEU A 5 -0.18 29.60 3.79
N SER A 6 -0.57 29.60 2.51
CA SER A 6 -1.27 30.71 1.86
C SER A 6 -2.77 30.40 1.74
N VAL A 7 -3.61 31.21 2.39
CA VAL A 7 -5.06 31.05 2.40
C VAL A 7 -5.72 32.31 1.83
N ILE A 8 -6.65 32.13 0.88
CA ILE A 8 -7.54 33.20 0.42
C ILE A 8 -8.94 32.92 0.99
N ILE A 9 -9.54 33.96 1.58
CA ILE A 9 -10.94 33.94 2.02
C ILE A 9 -11.74 34.83 1.08
N ALA A 10 -12.52 34.21 0.21
CA ALA A 10 -13.44 34.89 -0.70
C ALA A 10 -14.80 35.03 0.02
N ALA A 11 -14.99 36.15 0.69
CA ALA A 11 -16.17 36.41 1.53
C ALA A 11 -16.43 37.92 1.64
N PRO A 12 -17.69 38.34 1.86
CA PRO A 12 -18.00 39.70 2.24
C PRO A 12 -17.34 40.06 3.57
N ASP A 13 -17.04 41.34 3.74
CA ASP A 13 -16.46 41.83 5.01
C ASP A 13 -17.49 41.76 6.12
N SER A 14 -17.37 40.78 6.98
CA SER A 14 -18.25 40.51 8.13
C SER A 14 -17.44 40.23 9.40
N PRO A 15 -17.98 40.48 10.60
CA PRO A 15 -17.30 40.14 11.84
C PRO A 15 -16.91 38.67 11.96
N ASP A 16 -17.75 37.76 11.45
CA ASP A 16 -17.52 36.33 11.49
C ASP A 16 -16.33 35.92 10.58
N ASN A 17 -16.21 36.52 9.37
CA ASN A 17 -15.14 36.27 8.45
C ASN A 17 -13.81 36.86 8.95
N GLN A 18 -13.86 38.01 9.66
CA GLN A 18 -12.69 38.59 10.32
C GLN A 18 -12.22 37.70 11.50
N ALA A 19 -13.18 37.16 12.29
CA ALA A 19 -12.87 36.22 13.35
C ALA A 19 -12.26 34.93 12.82
N LEU A 20 -12.79 34.38 11.70
CA LEU A 20 -12.23 33.23 10.99
C LEU A 20 -10.78 33.51 10.55
N ALA A 21 -10.53 34.63 9.90
CA ALA A 21 -9.18 35.01 9.45
C ALA A 21 -8.20 35.12 10.64
N SER A 22 -8.64 35.75 11.74
CA SER A 22 -7.82 35.89 12.94
C SER A 22 -7.50 34.55 13.57
N HIS A 23 -8.48 33.64 13.65
CA HIS A 23 -8.29 32.27 14.17
C HIS A 23 -7.29 31.48 13.33
N ILE A 24 -7.45 31.48 12.01
CA ILE A 24 -6.55 30.77 11.07
C ILE A 24 -5.12 31.32 11.18
N ARG A 25 -4.96 32.63 11.18
CA ARG A 25 -3.64 33.27 11.31
C ARG A 25 -2.93 32.87 12.59
N LYS A 26 -3.66 32.91 13.72
CA LYS A 26 -3.09 32.60 15.04
C LYS A 26 -2.71 31.14 15.20
N LYS A 27 -3.50 30.21 14.67
CA LYS A 27 -3.33 28.76 14.90
C LYS A 27 -2.40 28.09 13.91
N PHE A 28 -2.42 28.52 12.63
CA PHE A 28 -1.68 27.85 11.55
C PHE A 28 -0.52 28.69 10.99
N ASN A 29 -0.28 29.90 11.57
CA ASN A 29 0.75 30.84 11.07
C ASN A 29 0.63 31.09 9.56
N ALA A 30 -0.61 31.19 9.04
CA ALA A 30 -0.93 31.30 7.64
C ALA A 30 -0.91 32.74 7.14
N ALA A 31 -0.45 32.95 5.90
CA ALA A 31 -0.63 34.21 5.19
C ALA A 31 -2.05 34.28 4.62
N ILE A 32 -2.88 35.18 5.16
CA ILE A 32 -4.29 35.29 4.77
C ILE A 32 -4.50 36.54 3.92
N ARG A 33 -5.18 36.36 2.79
CA ARG A 33 -5.70 37.42 1.93
C ARG A 33 -7.21 37.30 1.87
N THR A 34 -7.92 38.43 1.93
CA THR A 34 -9.38 38.48 1.76
C THR A 34 -9.69 39.11 0.42
N ALA A 35 -10.64 38.58 -0.32
CA ALA A 35 -11.09 39.09 -1.60
C ALA A 35 -12.63 39.03 -1.70
N PRO A 36 -13.31 39.98 -2.33
CA PRO A 36 -14.72 39.88 -2.66
C PRO A 36 -14.94 38.77 -3.72
N ILE A 37 -16.10 38.10 -3.68
CA ILE A 37 -16.39 36.90 -4.46
C ILE A 37 -16.43 37.13 -5.99
N ALA A 38 -16.66 38.36 -6.49
CA ALA A 38 -17.04 38.52 -7.91
C ALA A 38 -15.91 38.91 -8.85
N SER A 39 -15.27 40.06 -8.74
CA SER A 39 -14.40 40.59 -9.80
C SER A 39 -12.91 40.52 -9.50
N GLU A 40 -12.53 40.52 -8.26
CA GLU A 40 -11.14 40.55 -7.82
C GLU A 40 -10.57 39.16 -7.52
N LEU A 41 -11.43 38.16 -7.29
CA LEU A 41 -11.02 36.80 -6.93
C LEU A 41 -10.14 36.17 -8.01
N GLN A 42 -10.52 36.25 -9.29
CA GLN A 42 -9.73 35.70 -10.39
C GLN A 42 -8.37 36.42 -10.55
N SER A 43 -8.35 37.74 -10.35
CA SER A 43 -7.11 38.48 -10.37
C SER A 43 -6.16 38.11 -9.24
N CYS A 44 -6.72 37.87 -8.04
CA CYS A 44 -5.97 37.41 -6.87
C CYS A 44 -5.45 35.97 -7.02
N LEU A 45 -6.22 35.08 -7.66
CA LEU A 45 -5.82 33.69 -7.92
C LEU A 45 -4.71 33.61 -8.96
N ASN A 46 -4.75 34.45 -10.00
CA ASN A 46 -3.75 34.49 -11.06
C ASN A 46 -2.43 35.14 -10.61
N ALA A 47 -2.47 36.08 -9.66
CA ALA A 47 -1.26 36.79 -9.21
C ALA A 47 -0.36 35.89 -8.33
N VAL A 48 -0.91 35.23 -7.35
CA VAL A 48 -0.22 34.25 -6.50
C VAL A 48 -1.26 33.20 -6.08
N PRO A 49 -1.19 31.98 -6.61
CA PRO A 49 -2.15 30.94 -6.26
C PRO A 49 -2.06 30.59 -4.77
N PRO A 50 -3.20 30.49 -4.06
CA PRO A 50 -3.22 30.08 -2.67
C PRO A 50 -3.14 28.55 -2.55
N ASP A 51 -2.75 28.06 -1.39
CA ASP A 51 -2.83 26.63 -1.06
C ASP A 51 -4.29 26.21 -0.77
N ILE A 52 -5.06 27.09 -0.11
CA ILE A 52 -6.46 26.86 0.25
C ILE A 52 -7.28 28.09 -0.10
N LEU A 53 -8.45 27.86 -0.71
CA LEU A 53 -9.44 28.89 -1.00
C LEU A 53 -10.72 28.61 -0.18
N ILE A 54 -11.06 29.51 0.73
CA ILE A 54 -12.33 29.47 1.47
C ILE A 54 -13.31 30.38 0.75
N VAL A 55 -14.47 29.88 0.33
CA VAL A 55 -15.49 30.63 -0.43
C VAL A 55 -16.80 30.70 0.36
N ASP A 56 -17.21 31.90 0.73
CA ASP A 56 -18.48 32.11 1.43
C ASP A 56 -19.67 32.13 0.48
N ILE A 57 -20.36 31.01 0.35
CA ILE A 57 -21.58 30.89 -0.46
C ILE A 57 -22.86 31.02 0.38
N SER A 58 -22.75 31.41 1.66
CA SER A 58 -23.88 31.47 2.59
C SER A 58 -24.88 32.59 2.25
N ALA A 59 -24.39 33.70 1.72
CA ALA A 59 -25.19 34.90 1.39
C ALA A 59 -25.85 34.81 -0.01
N GLN A 60 -25.56 33.77 -0.81
CA GLN A 60 -26.04 33.64 -2.18
C GLN A 60 -27.21 32.68 -2.31
N LEU A 61 -27.91 32.75 -3.44
CA LEU A 61 -28.91 31.72 -3.79
C LEU A 61 -28.19 30.36 -3.96
N PRO A 62 -28.80 29.22 -3.55
CA PRO A 62 -28.17 27.90 -3.57
C PRO A 62 -27.53 27.54 -4.93
N GLU A 63 -28.25 27.79 -6.02
CA GLU A 63 -27.80 27.48 -7.38
C GLU A 63 -26.61 28.36 -7.81
N GLN A 64 -26.60 29.63 -7.49
CA GLN A 64 -25.52 30.55 -7.78
C GLN A 64 -24.25 30.23 -6.99
N GLY A 65 -24.39 29.87 -5.72
CA GLY A 65 -23.27 29.49 -4.87
C GLY A 65 -22.57 28.22 -5.39
N ILE A 66 -23.33 27.22 -5.80
CA ILE A 66 -22.80 25.97 -6.39
C ILE A 66 -22.13 26.24 -7.75
N GLU A 67 -22.72 27.14 -8.60
CA GLU A 67 -22.13 27.47 -9.89
C GLU A 67 -20.78 28.17 -9.74
N ILE A 68 -20.61 29.08 -8.80
CA ILE A 68 -19.31 29.71 -8.49
C ILE A 68 -18.28 28.65 -8.10
N VAL A 69 -18.65 27.73 -7.23
CA VAL A 69 -17.76 26.65 -6.77
C VAL A 69 -17.40 25.73 -7.95
N ARG A 70 -18.36 25.45 -8.85
CA ARG A 70 -18.14 24.65 -10.06
C ARG A 70 -17.16 25.32 -11.02
N GLU A 71 -17.32 26.63 -11.26
CA GLU A 71 -16.44 27.41 -12.13
C GLU A 71 -15.01 27.48 -11.57
N LEU A 72 -14.88 27.72 -10.25
CA LEU A 72 -13.59 27.70 -9.57
C LEU A 72 -12.91 26.32 -9.65
N ARG A 73 -13.67 25.24 -9.52
CA ARG A 73 -13.12 23.89 -9.63
C ARG A 73 -12.66 23.58 -11.06
N ARG A 74 -13.39 24.05 -12.08
CA ARG A 74 -12.99 23.91 -13.49
C ARG A 74 -11.71 24.70 -13.81
N SER A 75 -11.62 25.94 -13.33
CA SER A 75 -10.48 26.81 -13.62
C SER A 75 -9.23 26.42 -12.84
N HIS A 76 -9.39 25.84 -11.64
CA HIS A 76 -8.30 25.50 -10.73
C HIS A 76 -8.47 24.09 -10.14
N PRO A 77 -8.25 23.01 -10.93
CA PRO A 77 -8.51 21.63 -10.50
C PRO A 77 -7.64 21.13 -9.34
N ALA A 78 -6.46 21.71 -9.16
CA ALA A 78 -5.53 21.35 -8.08
C ALA A 78 -5.74 22.15 -6.79
N LEU A 79 -6.58 23.21 -6.80
CA LEU A 79 -6.81 24.08 -5.66
C LEU A 79 -7.74 23.42 -4.64
N ILE A 80 -7.41 23.47 -3.35
CA ILE A 80 -8.33 23.06 -2.30
C ILE A 80 -9.37 24.17 -2.08
N ILE A 81 -10.61 23.88 -2.48
CA ILE A 81 -11.75 24.78 -2.31
C ILE A 81 -12.56 24.32 -1.10
N MET A 82 -12.80 25.21 -0.17
CA MET A 82 -13.55 24.96 1.08
C MET A 82 -14.73 25.93 1.17
N PRO A 83 -15.95 25.55 0.74
CA PRO A 83 -17.11 26.39 0.81
C PRO A 83 -17.60 26.58 2.27
N LEU A 84 -18.06 27.80 2.60
CA LEU A 84 -18.84 28.09 3.78
C LEU A 84 -20.33 27.96 3.45
N ILE A 85 -21.05 27.08 4.16
CA ILE A 85 -22.44 26.70 3.91
C ILE A 85 -23.29 27.03 5.14
N PRO A 86 -24.47 27.63 4.98
CA PRO A 86 -25.40 27.79 6.13
C PRO A 86 -25.83 26.43 6.69
N ALA A 87 -25.81 26.27 7.99
CA ALA A 87 -26.26 25.05 8.67
C ALA A 87 -27.69 24.64 8.31
N SER A 88 -28.53 25.62 7.88
CA SER A 88 -29.89 25.39 7.38
C SER A 88 -29.97 24.74 5.99
N ARG A 89 -28.88 24.70 5.23
CA ARG A 89 -28.85 24.23 3.83
C ARG A 89 -27.95 23.00 3.65
N ARG A 90 -28.07 22.01 4.51
CA ARG A 90 -27.25 20.76 4.47
C ARG A 90 -27.38 19.96 3.19
N GLU A 91 -28.45 20.12 2.43
CA GLU A 91 -28.67 19.48 1.11
C GLU A 91 -27.65 19.91 0.06
N LEU A 92 -27.03 21.09 0.19
CA LEU A 92 -25.97 21.54 -0.72
C LEU A 92 -24.72 20.65 -0.64
N VAL A 93 -24.50 19.95 0.46
CA VAL A 93 -23.36 19.03 0.65
C VAL A 93 -23.37 17.94 -0.42
N LYS A 94 -24.53 17.40 -0.80
CA LYS A 94 -24.63 16.38 -1.85
C LYS A 94 -24.12 16.91 -3.21
N GLN A 95 -24.46 18.15 -3.53
CA GLN A 95 -24.02 18.79 -4.78
C GLN A 95 -22.51 19.11 -4.75
N LEU A 96 -21.96 19.51 -3.61
CA LEU A 96 -20.51 19.73 -3.45
C LEU A 96 -19.72 18.43 -3.56
N LEU A 97 -20.23 17.33 -3.02
CA LEU A 97 -19.61 16.01 -3.16
C LEU A 97 -19.56 15.57 -4.63
N CYS A 98 -20.59 15.87 -5.44
CA CYS A 98 -20.57 15.62 -6.89
C CYS A 98 -19.50 16.46 -7.63
N LEU A 99 -19.04 17.58 -7.04
CA LEU A 99 -17.96 18.41 -7.57
C LEU A 99 -16.58 18.02 -6.99
N ASN A 100 -16.46 16.85 -6.36
CA ASN A 100 -15.23 16.39 -5.67
C ASN A 100 -14.74 17.37 -4.59
N ILE A 101 -15.68 18.03 -3.88
CA ILE A 101 -15.37 18.92 -2.76
C ILE A 101 -15.81 18.21 -1.47
N PHE A 102 -14.82 17.72 -0.74
CA PHE A 102 -15.00 16.93 0.49
C PHE A 102 -14.81 17.76 1.77
N LEU A 103 -14.27 18.98 1.64
CA LEU A 103 -13.99 19.89 2.76
C LEU A 103 -14.91 21.11 2.66
N TYR A 104 -15.67 21.36 3.70
CA TYR A 104 -16.58 22.51 3.81
C TYR A 104 -16.70 22.92 5.28
N LEU A 105 -17.18 24.13 5.53
CA LEU A 105 -17.46 24.67 6.86
C LEU A 105 -18.91 25.12 6.95
N TYR A 106 -19.50 25.00 8.13
CA TYR A 106 -20.83 25.54 8.37
C TYR A 106 -20.78 26.95 8.97
N THR A 107 -21.80 27.76 8.64
CA THR A 107 -22.08 29.03 9.31
C THR A 107 -23.28 28.87 10.23
N PRO A 108 -23.22 29.36 11.49
CA PRO A 108 -22.13 30.15 12.13
C PRO A 108 -20.85 29.33 12.33
N ILE A 109 -19.69 29.99 12.20
CA ILE A 109 -18.39 29.34 12.17
C ILE A 109 -17.97 28.95 13.59
N GLU A 110 -17.71 27.66 13.82
CA GLU A 110 -17.15 27.16 15.06
C GLU A 110 -15.61 27.01 14.96
N PRO A 111 -14.83 27.58 15.91
CA PRO A 111 -13.36 27.48 15.88
C PRO A 111 -12.82 26.04 15.91
N ALA A 112 -13.52 25.11 16.55
CA ALA A 112 -13.14 23.70 16.62
C ALA A 112 -13.30 23.01 15.27
N GLU A 113 -14.44 23.20 14.59
CA GLU A 113 -14.69 22.65 13.24
C GLU A 113 -13.71 23.21 12.22
N THR A 114 -13.46 24.52 12.26
CA THR A 114 -12.48 25.20 11.41
C THR A 114 -11.09 24.58 11.58
N THR A 115 -10.68 24.30 12.80
CA THR A 115 -9.39 23.67 13.08
C THR A 115 -9.31 22.29 12.47
N ILE A 116 -10.33 21.45 12.65
CA ILE A 116 -10.36 20.08 12.10
C ILE A 116 -10.34 20.10 10.56
N ALA A 117 -11.17 20.95 9.95
CA ALA A 117 -11.26 21.04 8.49
C ALA A 117 -9.95 21.54 7.86
N LEU A 118 -9.30 22.54 8.46
CA LEU A 118 -8.01 23.04 7.98
C LEU A 118 -6.87 22.06 8.22
N THR A 119 -6.87 21.33 9.33
CA THR A 119 -5.86 20.26 9.55
C THR A 119 -5.99 19.20 8.46
N ARG A 120 -7.20 18.75 8.13
CA ARG A 120 -7.46 17.82 7.02
C ARG A 120 -7.07 18.40 5.65
N ALA A 121 -7.33 19.70 5.43
CA ALA A 121 -6.91 20.39 4.21
C ALA A 121 -5.38 20.42 4.08
N ILE A 122 -4.66 20.69 5.15
CA ILE A 122 -3.19 20.69 5.18
C ILE A 122 -2.65 19.27 4.98
N GLU A 123 -3.23 18.26 5.63
CA GLU A 123 -2.88 16.85 5.40
C GLU A 123 -3.12 16.45 3.94
N HIS A 124 -4.21 16.92 3.34
CA HIS A 124 -4.50 16.68 1.92
C HIS A 124 -3.55 17.45 1.00
N LEU A 125 -3.19 18.71 1.29
CA LEU A 125 -2.13 19.44 0.57
C LEU A 125 -0.79 18.73 0.68
N GLN A 126 -0.43 18.28 1.87
CA GLN A 126 0.80 17.51 2.08
C GLN A 126 0.77 16.20 1.30
N SER A 127 -0.36 15.53 1.19
CA SER A 127 -0.53 14.32 0.37
C SER A 127 -0.58 14.62 -1.13
N GLN A 128 -1.02 15.80 -1.58
CA GLN A 128 -0.98 16.21 -2.99
C GLN A 128 0.36 16.83 -3.40
N GLN A 129 1.08 17.51 -2.51
CA GLN A 129 2.46 17.95 -2.75
C GLN A 129 3.44 16.77 -2.77
N VAL A 130 3.02 15.60 -2.29
CA VAL A 130 3.63 14.28 -2.53
C VAL A 130 3.43 13.81 -3.99
N LYS A 131 3.11 14.67 -4.93
CA LYS A 131 3.47 14.47 -6.34
C LYS A 131 4.98 14.62 -6.50
N ILE A 132 5.66 13.51 -6.22
CA ILE A 132 6.88 13.05 -6.93
C ILE A 132 8.09 14.02 -6.93
N SER A 133 8.34 14.78 -5.86
CA SER A 133 9.69 15.37 -5.74
C SER A 133 10.16 15.60 -4.33
N THR A 134 9.79 14.83 -3.42
CA THR A 134 10.27 14.62 -2.06
C THR A 134 9.10 14.18 -1.18
N ILE A 135 8.88 12.87 -1.09
CA ILE A 135 8.25 12.32 0.11
C ILE A 135 9.26 12.60 1.20
N PRO A 136 9.02 13.55 2.14
CA PRO A 136 9.79 13.52 3.35
C PRO A 136 9.36 12.23 4.02
N LEU A 137 10.21 11.20 3.94
CA LEU A 137 10.16 10.15 4.93
C LEU A 137 10.39 10.88 6.26
N SER A 138 9.33 11.16 6.99
CA SER A 138 9.45 11.37 8.41
C SER A 138 10.25 10.16 8.93
N GLU A 139 11.12 10.35 9.88
CA GLU A 139 11.85 9.24 10.53
C GLU A 139 10.87 8.14 10.99
N ASP A 140 9.59 8.47 11.18
CA ASP A 140 8.46 7.58 11.53
C ASP A 140 8.07 6.55 10.46
N THR A 141 8.45 6.69 9.18
CA THR A 141 8.14 5.70 8.13
C THR A 141 9.25 4.69 7.90
N SER A 142 10.42 4.87 8.54
CA SER A 142 11.57 3.96 8.45
C SER A 142 11.80 3.27 9.78
N PHE A 143 11.56 1.98 9.84
CA PHE A 143 11.83 1.14 11.00
C PHE A 143 13.11 0.32 10.76
N HIS A 144 14.23 0.74 11.34
CA HIS A 144 15.54 0.10 11.14
C HIS A 144 15.92 -0.11 9.65
N GLY A 145 15.61 0.88 8.81
CA GLY A 145 15.85 0.81 7.36
C GLY A 145 14.78 0.07 6.58
N MET A 146 13.80 -0.55 7.23
CA MET A 146 12.60 -1.08 6.58
C MET A 146 11.58 0.03 6.37
N ILE A 147 10.95 0.04 5.20
CA ILE A 147 9.97 1.04 4.80
C ILE A 147 8.62 0.36 4.62
N GLY A 148 7.58 0.97 5.19
CA GLY A 148 6.22 0.53 5.06
C GLY A 148 5.29 1.34 5.96
N SER A 149 4.16 1.74 5.41
CA SER A 149 3.10 2.47 6.10
C SER A 149 1.79 1.69 6.13
N CYS A 150 1.69 0.64 5.31
CA CYS A 150 0.49 -0.19 5.25
C CYS A 150 0.27 -0.96 6.55
N ARG A 151 -0.99 -1.27 6.82
CA ARG A 151 -1.42 -1.95 8.05
C ARG A 151 -0.68 -3.26 8.37
N PRO A 152 -0.37 -4.14 7.38
CA PRO A 152 0.43 -5.32 7.63
C PRO A 152 1.87 -5.01 8.09
N MET A 153 2.52 -4.00 7.51
CA MET A 153 3.89 -3.62 7.88
C MET A 153 3.96 -2.99 9.28
N VAL A 154 3.02 -2.11 9.62
CA VAL A 154 2.93 -1.52 10.97
C VAL A 154 2.77 -2.62 12.03
N ARG A 155 1.91 -3.61 11.79
CA ARG A 155 1.76 -4.78 12.69
C ARG A 155 3.05 -5.58 12.81
N LEU A 156 3.77 -5.75 11.70
CA LEU A 156 5.06 -6.44 11.72
C LEU A 156 6.09 -5.67 12.58
N PHE A 157 6.16 -4.35 12.48
CA PHE A 157 7.06 -3.51 13.28
C PHE A 157 6.75 -3.61 14.77
N ASP A 158 5.47 -3.59 15.15
CA ASP A 158 5.04 -3.80 16.53
C ASP A 158 5.44 -5.19 17.05
N LEU A 159 5.29 -6.24 16.22
CA LEU A 159 5.70 -7.59 16.59
C LEU A 159 7.22 -7.70 16.74
N ILE A 160 7.99 -7.10 15.84
CA ILE A 160 9.46 -7.06 15.93
C ILE A 160 9.90 -6.42 17.26
N THR A 161 9.29 -5.31 17.66
CA THR A 161 9.59 -4.62 18.91
C THR A 161 9.34 -5.50 20.13
N ARG A 162 8.18 -6.15 20.19
CA ARG A 162 7.84 -7.08 21.29
C ARG A 162 8.75 -8.30 21.34
N VAL A 163 9.05 -8.88 20.18
CA VAL A 163 9.93 -10.05 20.08
C VAL A 163 11.38 -9.72 20.43
N ALA A 164 11.80 -8.47 20.20
CA ALA A 164 13.15 -8.02 20.55
C ALA A 164 13.39 -7.93 22.07
N GLU A 165 12.32 -7.74 22.86
CA GLU A 165 12.41 -7.69 24.34
C GLU A 165 12.73 -9.08 24.96
N ASP A 166 12.38 -10.17 24.26
CA ASP A 166 12.69 -11.53 24.68
C ASP A 166 14.03 -11.97 24.07
N ASP A 167 15.02 -12.24 24.90
CA ASP A 167 16.38 -12.54 24.47
C ASP A 167 16.66 -14.02 24.17
N ASP A 168 15.75 -14.91 24.51
CA ASP A 168 16.03 -16.37 24.50
C ASP A 168 15.16 -17.14 23.48
N SER A 169 13.99 -16.62 23.13
CA SER A 169 13.09 -17.27 22.18
C SER A 169 13.65 -17.28 20.76
N THR A 170 13.52 -18.43 20.12
CA THR A 170 13.82 -18.61 18.71
C THR A 170 12.73 -17.95 17.85
N VAL A 171 13.14 -17.24 16.82
CA VAL A 171 12.22 -16.55 15.91
C VAL A 171 12.34 -17.15 14.52
N LEU A 172 11.21 -17.54 13.93
CA LEU A 172 11.12 -18.01 12.55
C LEU A 172 10.52 -16.94 11.66
N ILE A 173 11.33 -16.35 10.79
CA ILE A 173 10.95 -15.29 9.84
C ILE A 173 10.56 -15.95 8.52
N ARG A 174 9.29 -15.82 8.13
CA ARG A 174 8.76 -16.36 6.87
C ARG A 174 8.45 -15.23 5.90
N GLY A 175 8.71 -15.45 4.65
CA GLY A 175 8.36 -14.52 3.58
C GLY A 175 9.01 -14.91 2.26
N GLU A 176 8.37 -14.51 1.16
CA GLU A 176 8.89 -14.74 -0.19
C GLU A 176 10.32 -14.20 -0.35
N SER A 177 11.03 -14.67 -1.38
CA SER A 177 12.36 -14.16 -1.69
C SER A 177 12.31 -12.65 -1.98
N GLY A 178 13.27 -11.88 -1.44
CA GLY A 178 13.34 -10.43 -1.66
C GLY A 178 12.40 -9.58 -0.83
N THR A 179 11.68 -10.12 0.17
CA THR A 179 10.78 -9.36 1.07
C THR A 179 11.52 -8.59 2.17
N GLY A 180 12.80 -8.90 2.44
CA GLY A 180 13.61 -8.24 3.47
C GLY A 180 13.80 -9.02 4.77
N LYS A 181 13.78 -10.36 4.75
CA LYS A 181 13.95 -11.25 5.93
C LYS A 181 15.20 -10.90 6.77
N GLU A 182 16.32 -10.61 6.14
CA GLU A 182 17.55 -10.22 6.83
C GLU A 182 17.43 -8.86 7.55
N MET A 183 16.67 -7.91 6.97
CA MET A 183 16.42 -6.61 7.61
C MET A 183 15.60 -6.78 8.89
N VAL A 184 14.58 -7.66 8.87
CA VAL A 184 13.79 -8.02 10.05
C VAL A 184 14.69 -8.62 11.13
N ALA A 185 15.57 -9.57 10.78
CA ALA A 185 16.51 -10.16 11.72
C ALA A 185 17.47 -9.12 12.35
N LYS A 186 18.00 -8.21 11.53
CA LYS A 186 18.83 -7.09 12.01
C LYS A 186 18.06 -6.15 12.94
N ALA A 187 16.80 -5.85 12.64
CA ALA A 187 15.96 -5.00 13.48
C ALA A 187 15.69 -5.66 14.85
N ILE A 188 15.38 -6.96 14.89
CA ILE A 188 15.21 -7.71 16.15
C ILE A 188 16.49 -7.64 16.97
N HIS A 189 17.65 -7.90 16.36
CA HIS A 189 18.94 -7.83 17.07
C HIS A 189 19.24 -6.41 17.59
N ALA A 190 19.02 -5.39 16.77
CA ALA A 190 19.33 -3.99 17.11
C ALA A 190 18.48 -3.46 18.28
N GLN A 191 17.29 -4.00 18.48
CA GLN A 191 16.40 -3.65 19.61
C GLN A 191 16.56 -4.56 20.84
N SER A 192 17.26 -5.69 20.69
CA SER A 192 17.44 -6.66 21.79
C SER A 192 18.48 -6.20 22.83
N ALA A 193 18.50 -6.85 23.98
CA ALA A 193 19.57 -6.66 24.98
C ALA A 193 20.94 -7.05 24.42
N ARG A 194 20.99 -7.93 23.39
CA ARG A 194 22.23 -8.37 22.72
C ARG A 194 22.72 -7.41 21.62
N ARG A 195 22.11 -6.22 21.42
CA ARG A 195 22.43 -5.24 20.35
C ARG A 195 23.92 -4.81 20.26
N LYS A 196 24.66 -4.92 21.35
CA LYS A 196 26.10 -4.58 21.42
C LYS A 196 27.00 -5.80 21.16
N LYS A 197 26.44 -6.97 20.97
CA LYS A 197 27.12 -8.24 20.71
C LYS A 197 27.10 -8.57 19.21
N ASN A 198 27.73 -9.66 18.85
CA ASN A 198 27.84 -10.06 17.44
C ASN A 198 26.47 -10.45 16.86
N PHE A 199 26.17 -9.91 15.69
CA PHE A 199 25.14 -10.43 14.78
C PHE A 199 25.84 -11.24 13.69
N VAL A 200 25.61 -12.54 13.65
CA VAL A 200 26.32 -13.48 12.77
C VAL A 200 25.35 -14.06 11.74
N PRO A 201 25.26 -13.50 10.53
CA PRO A 201 24.42 -14.06 9.48
C PRO A 201 25.12 -15.25 8.78
N VAL A 202 24.33 -16.27 8.49
CA VAL A 202 24.74 -17.44 7.69
C VAL A 202 23.63 -17.76 6.71
N ASN A 203 23.93 -17.70 5.43
CA ASN A 203 22.98 -18.12 4.40
C ASN A 203 23.25 -19.60 4.07
N CYS A 204 22.29 -20.45 4.44
CA CYS A 204 22.40 -21.92 4.33
C CYS A 204 22.38 -22.39 2.87
N ALA A 205 21.69 -21.66 1.98
CA ALA A 205 21.62 -21.98 0.55
C ALA A 205 22.88 -21.54 -0.24
N ALA A 206 23.57 -20.49 0.23
CA ALA A 206 24.73 -19.93 -0.48
C ALA A 206 26.03 -20.71 -0.26
N ILE A 207 26.10 -21.51 0.80
CA ILE A 207 27.31 -22.27 1.16
C ILE A 207 27.10 -23.72 0.73
N PRO A 208 28.04 -24.33 -0.04
CA PRO A 208 27.96 -25.76 -0.36
C PRO A 208 27.86 -26.60 0.92
N ASP A 209 26.99 -27.61 0.89
CA ASP A 209 26.63 -28.41 2.06
C ASP A 209 27.82 -29.00 2.83
N ASP A 210 28.84 -29.46 2.11
CA ASP A 210 30.05 -30.06 2.70
C ASP A 210 30.90 -29.00 3.46
N LEU A 211 30.75 -27.74 3.09
CA LEU A 211 31.41 -26.62 3.75
C LEU A 211 30.54 -26.00 4.85
N LEU A 212 29.22 -26.08 4.73
CA LEU A 212 28.29 -25.48 5.67
C LEU A 212 28.49 -26.02 7.07
N GLU A 213 28.75 -27.33 7.21
CA GLU A 213 29.02 -27.95 8.51
C GLU A 213 30.27 -27.33 9.15
N SER A 214 31.36 -27.24 8.40
CA SER A 214 32.63 -26.69 8.88
C SER A 214 32.56 -25.18 9.16
N GLU A 215 31.72 -24.43 8.42
CA GLU A 215 31.46 -23.02 8.68
C GLU A 215 30.65 -22.82 9.97
N LEU A 216 29.57 -23.60 10.15
CA LEU A 216 28.70 -23.46 11.33
C LEU A 216 29.38 -23.93 12.62
N PHE A 217 29.92 -25.14 12.63
CA PHE A 217 30.43 -25.79 13.84
C PHE A 217 31.92 -25.60 14.03
N GLY A 218 32.66 -25.18 12.99
CA GLY A 218 34.13 -25.17 13.02
C GLY A 218 34.71 -26.59 12.96
N TYR A 219 36.02 -26.69 13.02
CA TYR A 219 36.72 -27.97 13.00
C TYR A 219 38.04 -27.94 13.79
N THR A 220 38.44 -29.11 14.27
CA THR A 220 39.73 -29.32 14.91
C THR A 220 40.78 -29.72 13.87
N LYS A 221 42.05 -29.44 14.17
CA LYS A 221 43.18 -29.87 13.35
C LYS A 221 43.11 -31.39 13.11
N GLY A 222 43.20 -31.81 11.85
CA GLY A 222 43.14 -33.21 11.44
C GLY A 222 41.74 -33.76 11.26
N ALA A 223 40.69 -32.97 11.34
CA ALA A 223 39.31 -33.41 11.15
C ALA A 223 39.03 -33.96 9.76
N PHE A 224 39.73 -33.48 8.72
CA PHE A 224 39.67 -33.94 7.33
C PHE A 224 40.97 -33.59 6.58
N THR A 225 41.12 -34.11 5.40
CA THR A 225 42.29 -33.80 4.54
C THR A 225 42.32 -32.31 4.19
N GLY A 226 43.35 -31.59 4.72
CA GLY A 226 43.45 -30.14 4.60
C GLY A 226 43.18 -29.35 5.87
N ALA A 227 42.70 -29.98 6.94
CA ALA A 227 42.52 -29.32 8.24
C ALA A 227 43.87 -29.11 9.00
N VAL A 228 44.64 -28.14 8.52
CA VAL A 228 46.00 -27.83 9.07
C VAL A 228 45.94 -27.17 10.44
N SER A 229 44.88 -26.42 10.74
CA SER A 229 44.68 -25.68 12.00
C SER A 229 43.24 -25.81 12.49
N ASN A 230 43.00 -25.45 13.76
CA ASN A 230 41.62 -25.32 14.27
C ASN A 230 40.94 -24.12 13.63
N LYS A 231 39.63 -24.25 13.31
CA LYS A 231 38.76 -23.15 12.83
C LYS A 231 37.59 -22.97 13.78
N ILE A 232 37.39 -21.76 14.25
CA ILE A 232 36.19 -21.38 15.02
C ILE A 232 35.00 -21.29 14.10
N GLY A 233 33.88 -21.95 14.46
CA GLY A 233 32.63 -21.92 13.71
C GLY A 233 31.78 -20.68 13.97
N ARG A 234 30.80 -20.42 13.11
CA ARG A 234 29.87 -19.30 13.24
C ARG A 234 29.05 -19.34 14.51
N ILE A 235 28.68 -20.54 14.99
CA ILE A 235 27.94 -20.73 16.24
C ILE A 235 28.79 -20.21 17.42
N GLN A 236 30.05 -20.59 17.49
CA GLN A 236 30.96 -20.12 18.55
C GLN A 236 31.24 -18.61 18.43
N TYR A 237 31.33 -18.11 17.22
CA TYR A 237 31.53 -16.66 16.97
C TYR A 237 30.32 -15.81 17.39
N ALA A 238 29.14 -16.43 17.41
CA ALA A 238 27.89 -15.80 17.85
C ALA A 238 27.67 -15.88 19.37
N ASP A 239 28.62 -16.42 20.12
CA ASP A 239 28.49 -16.57 21.58
C ASP A 239 28.21 -15.23 22.28
N GLY A 240 27.21 -15.21 23.16
CA GLY A 240 26.68 -14.01 23.80
C GLY A 240 25.88 -13.09 22.87
N GLY A 241 25.77 -13.40 21.57
CA GLY A 241 25.15 -12.60 20.54
C GLY A 241 23.94 -13.26 19.88
N THR A 242 23.80 -13.03 18.56
CA THR A 242 22.68 -13.54 17.75
C THR A 242 23.21 -14.24 16.50
N LEU A 243 22.79 -15.47 16.30
CA LEU A 243 23.02 -16.24 15.07
C LEU A 243 21.77 -16.11 14.17
N PHE A 244 21.95 -15.65 12.96
CA PHE A 244 20.89 -15.59 11.97
C PHE A 244 21.12 -16.62 10.87
N LEU A 245 20.19 -17.56 10.73
CA LEU A 245 20.22 -18.63 9.74
C LEU A 245 19.23 -18.29 8.63
N ASP A 246 19.74 -17.79 7.50
CA ASP A 246 18.90 -17.51 6.34
C ASP A 246 18.76 -18.76 5.47
N GLU A 247 17.57 -18.91 4.87
CA GLU A 247 17.15 -20.06 4.04
C GLU A 247 17.38 -21.42 4.74
N ILE A 248 16.86 -21.50 5.98
CA ILE A 248 17.00 -22.73 6.82
C ILE A 248 16.34 -23.96 6.19
N GLY A 249 15.34 -23.77 5.32
CA GLY A 249 14.65 -24.86 4.60
C GLY A 249 15.56 -25.66 3.67
N ASP A 250 16.68 -25.08 3.25
CA ASP A 250 17.65 -25.72 2.34
C ASP A 250 18.71 -26.56 3.06
N MET A 251 18.70 -26.54 4.41
CA MET A 251 19.68 -27.29 5.22
C MET A 251 19.47 -28.81 5.13
N LYS A 252 20.54 -29.58 4.93
CA LYS A 252 20.49 -31.05 4.90
C LYS A 252 20.03 -31.64 6.26
N PRO A 253 19.27 -32.78 6.26
CA PRO A 253 18.78 -33.42 7.50
C PRO A 253 19.88 -33.76 8.51
N THR A 254 21.10 -34.07 8.07
CA THR A 254 22.24 -34.35 8.94
C THR A 254 22.66 -33.11 9.76
N LEU A 255 22.63 -31.95 9.16
CA LEU A 255 22.94 -30.67 9.84
C LEU A 255 21.79 -30.21 10.71
N GLN A 256 20.55 -30.47 10.30
CA GLN A 256 19.37 -30.19 11.11
C GLN A 256 19.43 -30.90 12.47
N ALA A 257 19.90 -32.17 12.51
CA ALA A 257 20.07 -32.90 13.75
C ALA A 257 21.12 -32.26 14.69
N LYS A 258 22.22 -31.77 14.12
CA LYS A 258 23.27 -31.07 14.91
C LYS A 258 22.79 -29.71 15.40
N LEU A 259 22.06 -28.96 14.58
CA LEU A 259 21.48 -27.67 14.97
C LEU A 259 20.45 -27.85 16.09
N LEU A 260 19.63 -28.90 16.04
CA LEU A 260 18.67 -29.20 17.11
C LEU A 260 19.37 -29.36 18.47
N ARG A 261 20.51 -30.06 18.52
CA ARG A 261 21.29 -30.19 19.78
C ARG A 261 21.76 -28.82 20.28
N VAL A 262 22.22 -27.94 19.39
CA VAL A 262 22.62 -26.57 19.78
C VAL A 262 21.46 -25.82 20.43
N LEU A 263 20.24 -25.91 19.84
CA LEU A 263 19.05 -25.24 20.32
C LEU A 263 18.55 -25.82 21.67
N GLN A 264 18.72 -27.11 21.90
CA GLN A 264 18.22 -27.81 23.10
C GLN A 264 19.21 -27.77 24.24
N GLU A 265 20.49 -28.11 23.95
CA GLU A 265 21.50 -28.31 24.96
C GLU A 265 22.38 -27.07 25.19
N LYS A 266 22.26 -26.06 24.33
CA LYS A 266 23.16 -24.88 24.32
C LYS A 266 24.65 -25.28 24.28
N LYS A 267 24.96 -26.35 23.54
CA LYS A 267 26.30 -26.91 23.33
C LYS A 267 26.43 -27.39 21.90
N PHE A 268 27.65 -27.39 21.40
CA PHE A 268 27.95 -27.97 20.09
C PHE A 268 29.33 -28.67 20.13
N GLU A 269 29.58 -29.52 19.15
CA GLU A 269 30.86 -30.18 18.92
C GLU A 269 31.45 -29.74 17.57
N PRO A 270 32.72 -29.24 17.53
CA PRO A 270 33.40 -28.99 16.26
C PRO A 270 33.58 -30.28 15.46
N VAL A 271 33.70 -30.18 14.14
CA VAL A 271 33.99 -31.34 13.27
C VAL A 271 35.32 -31.96 13.68
N GLY A 272 35.34 -33.27 13.95
CA GLY A 272 36.49 -34.00 14.46
C GLY A 272 36.83 -33.74 15.95
N GLY A 273 36.04 -32.92 16.66
CA GLY A 273 36.18 -32.69 18.08
C GLY A 273 35.28 -33.64 18.90
N LEU A 274 35.78 -34.05 20.08
CA LEU A 274 35.03 -34.92 20.99
C LEU A 274 34.48 -34.20 22.24
N LYS A 275 34.84 -32.94 22.39
CA LYS A 275 34.44 -32.17 23.58
C LYS A 275 33.33 -31.19 23.23
N PRO A 276 32.18 -31.26 23.92
CA PRO A 276 31.10 -30.28 23.73
C PRO A 276 31.54 -28.92 24.27
N ILE A 277 31.29 -27.88 23.49
CA ILE A 277 31.57 -26.47 23.80
C ILE A 277 30.22 -25.82 24.13
N PRO A 278 30.06 -25.23 25.33
CA PRO A 278 28.86 -24.47 25.66
C PRO A 278 28.79 -23.18 24.86
N VAL A 279 27.58 -22.74 24.49
CA VAL A 279 27.35 -21.50 23.76
C VAL A 279 26.03 -20.89 24.19
N ASP A 280 26.03 -19.59 24.48
CA ASP A 280 24.84 -18.79 24.72
C ASP A 280 24.54 -17.91 23.50
N THR A 281 23.76 -18.40 22.58
CA THR A 281 23.39 -17.63 21.39
C THR A 281 21.90 -17.62 21.17
N ARG A 282 21.35 -16.44 20.84
CA ARG A 282 19.97 -16.31 20.33
C ARG A 282 19.93 -16.72 18.87
N VAL A 283 18.98 -17.55 18.49
CA VAL A 283 18.86 -18.01 17.10
C VAL A 283 17.65 -17.38 16.44
N LEU A 284 17.87 -16.74 15.30
CA LEU A 284 16.86 -16.26 14.38
C LEU A 284 16.98 -17.11 13.10
N ALA A 285 15.89 -17.67 12.60
CA ALA A 285 15.88 -18.44 11.37
C ALA A 285 14.97 -17.78 10.34
N ALA A 286 15.33 -17.83 9.06
CA ALA A 286 14.50 -17.31 7.98
C ALA A 286 14.36 -18.33 6.86
N THR A 287 13.22 -18.30 6.15
CA THR A 287 12.97 -19.16 5.00
C THR A 287 11.88 -18.57 4.10
N HIS A 288 11.95 -18.88 2.82
CA HIS A 288 10.87 -18.70 1.87
C HIS A 288 10.08 -19.98 1.62
N CYS A 289 10.58 -21.14 2.09
CA CYS A 289 9.94 -22.45 1.91
C CYS A 289 8.82 -22.68 2.93
N ASP A 290 7.84 -23.48 2.54
CA ASP A 290 6.86 -24.07 3.44
C ASP A 290 7.51 -25.22 4.22
N LEU A 291 7.90 -24.96 5.47
CA LEU A 291 8.55 -25.96 6.31
C LEU A 291 7.62 -27.09 6.71
N GLU A 292 6.31 -26.83 6.84
CA GLU A 292 5.31 -27.86 7.14
C GLU A 292 5.22 -28.87 5.98
N GLN A 293 5.27 -28.39 4.74
CA GLN A 293 5.35 -29.25 3.58
C GLN A 293 6.66 -30.06 3.58
N LEU A 294 7.81 -29.40 3.83
CA LEU A 294 9.09 -30.11 3.90
C LEU A 294 9.16 -31.17 5.00
N VAL A 295 8.46 -30.95 6.13
CA VAL A 295 8.31 -31.95 7.20
C VAL A 295 7.50 -33.13 6.68
N SER A 296 6.38 -32.90 6.02
CA SER A 296 5.55 -33.99 5.44
C SER A 296 6.29 -34.80 4.38
N GLU A 297 7.21 -34.19 3.63
CA GLU A 297 8.10 -34.83 2.64
C GLU A 297 9.31 -35.53 3.27
N GLY A 298 9.51 -35.44 4.59
CA GLY A 298 10.70 -35.99 5.27
C GLY A 298 12.03 -35.26 4.98
N ARG A 299 11.98 -34.08 4.37
CA ARG A 299 13.15 -33.25 4.04
C ARG A 299 13.54 -32.30 5.18
N PHE A 300 12.61 -32.00 6.08
CA PHE A 300 12.85 -31.22 7.28
C PHE A 300 12.38 -31.99 8.51
N ARG A 301 13.14 -31.92 9.59
CA ARG A 301 12.80 -32.64 10.83
C ARG A 301 11.70 -31.92 11.59
N GLU A 302 10.70 -32.64 12.01
CA GLU A 302 9.56 -32.13 12.76
C GLU A 302 9.99 -31.53 14.13
N ASP A 303 10.92 -32.18 14.83
CA ASP A 303 11.43 -31.73 16.13
C ASP A 303 12.20 -30.40 16.02
N LEU A 304 12.97 -30.20 14.95
CA LEU A 304 13.65 -28.92 14.68
C LEU A 304 12.64 -27.83 14.30
N TYR A 305 11.63 -28.17 13.50
CA TYR A 305 10.58 -27.23 13.13
C TYR A 305 9.90 -26.62 14.35
N TYR A 306 9.43 -27.43 15.30
CA TYR A 306 8.79 -26.92 16.53
C TYR A 306 9.78 -26.12 17.40
N ARG A 307 11.06 -26.44 17.39
CA ARG A 307 12.05 -25.69 18.16
C ARG A 307 12.41 -24.34 17.53
N LEU A 308 12.34 -24.21 16.21
CA LEU A 308 12.54 -22.96 15.47
C LEU A 308 11.28 -22.08 15.46
N SER A 309 10.11 -22.67 15.35
CA SER A 309 8.82 -21.98 15.21
C SER A 309 8.19 -21.59 16.54
N VAL A 310 8.99 -21.09 17.51
CA VAL A 310 8.46 -20.60 18.79
C VAL A 310 7.72 -19.29 18.58
N VAL A 311 8.32 -18.36 17.85
CA VAL A 311 7.70 -17.08 17.46
C VAL A 311 7.74 -16.95 15.94
N PRO A 312 6.65 -17.27 15.21
CA PRO A 312 6.62 -17.07 13.77
C PRO A 312 6.34 -15.60 13.42
N LEU A 313 7.16 -15.03 12.53
CA LEU A 313 6.97 -13.71 11.94
C LEU A 313 6.79 -13.83 10.43
N ASN A 314 5.65 -13.37 9.91
CA ASN A 314 5.37 -13.41 8.50
C ASN A 314 5.55 -12.01 7.89
N ILE A 315 6.40 -11.90 6.86
CA ILE A 315 6.59 -10.68 6.10
C ILE A 315 5.64 -10.70 4.91
N PRO A 316 4.78 -9.68 4.73
CA PRO A 316 3.87 -9.63 3.60
C PRO A 316 4.64 -9.50 2.28
N ALA A 317 4.19 -10.19 1.24
CA ALA A 317 4.70 -10.01 -0.11
C ALA A 317 4.39 -8.59 -0.61
N LEU A 318 5.17 -8.09 -1.58
CA LEU A 318 4.99 -6.73 -2.08
C LEU A 318 3.62 -6.52 -2.75
N LYS A 319 3.09 -7.56 -3.40
CA LYS A 319 1.73 -7.57 -3.97
C LYS A 319 0.61 -7.35 -2.94
N ASP A 320 0.85 -7.70 -1.66
CA ASP A 320 -0.11 -7.55 -0.55
C ASP A 320 0.04 -6.21 0.19
N ARG A 321 1.04 -5.39 -0.22
CA ARG A 321 1.32 -4.06 0.32
C ARG A 321 1.60 -3.04 -0.79
N ARG A 322 0.74 -3.04 -1.81
CA ARG A 322 0.89 -2.20 -3.02
C ARG A 322 0.99 -0.72 -2.71
N ASP A 323 0.31 -0.27 -1.65
CA ASP A 323 0.33 1.12 -1.18
C ASP A 323 1.72 1.59 -0.72
N ASP A 324 2.60 0.67 -0.35
CA ASP A 324 3.98 0.98 0.03
C ASP A 324 4.92 1.14 -1.20
N ILE A 325 4.50 0.72 -2.40
CA ILE A 325 5.36 0.77 -3.61
C ILE A 325 5.83 2.19 -3.93
N PRO A 326 4.98 3.22 -3.97
CA PRO A 326 5.43 4.59 -4.23
C PRO A 326 6.43 5.10 -3.19
N LEU A 327 6.23 4.73 -1.91
CA LEU A 327 7.11 5.09 -0.81
C LEU A 327 8.49 4.41 -0.94
N LEU A 328 8.52 3.14 -1.30
CA LEU A 328 9.75 2.38 -1.58
C LEU A 328 10.52 2.99 -2.76
N ILE A 329 9.82 3.29 -3.87
CA ILE A 329 10.42 3.94 -5.05
C ILE A 329 11.07 5.27 -4.67
N ALA A 330 10.35 6.14 -3.94
CA ALA A 330 10.87 7.44 -3.52
C ALA A 330 12.11 7.31 -2.64
N ASN A 331 12.15 6.31 -1.75
CA ASN A 331 13.33 6.05 -0.93
C ASN A 331 14.51 5.57 -1.78
N PHE A 332 14.31 4.62 -2.69
CA PHE A 332 15.38 4.12 -3.56
C PHE A 332 15.94 5.21 -4.46
N VAL A 333 15.08 6.04 -5.07
CA VAL A 333 15.53 7.21 -5.86
C VAL A 333 16.40 8.13 -5.01
N ARG A 334 15.99 8.45 -3.77
CA ARG A 334 16.76 9.30 -2.86
C ARG A 334 18.10 8.68 -2.48
N GLU A 335 18.14 7.38 -2.17
CA GLU A 335 19.40 6.70 -1.87
C GLU A 335 20.35 6.69 -3.06
N LEU A 336 19.85 6.48 -4.26
CA LEU A 336 20.65 6.49 -5.48
C LEU A 336 21.19 7.89 -5.80
N THR A 337 20.37 8.93 -5.58
CA THR A 337 20.76 10.34 -5.75
C THR A 337 21.84 10.73 -4.74
N GLY A 338 21.65 10.41 -3.45
CA GLY A 338 22.58 10.78 -2.38
C GLY A 338 23.89 10.02 -2.41
N LYS A 339 23.87 8.69 -2.59
CA LYS A 339 25.06 7.83 -2.52
C LYS A 339 25.87 7.78 -3.83
N ARG A 340 25.23 7.93 -4.99
CA ARG A 340 25.86 7.73 -6.30
C ARG A 340 25.92 9.00 -7.16
N ASN A 341 25.56 10.15 -6.60
CA ASN A 341 25.54 11.46 -7.28
C ASN A 341 24.83 11.42 -8.63
N ARG A 342 23.69 10.72 -8.70
CA ARG A 342 22.85 10.60 -9.88
C ARG A 342 21.78 11.67 -9.88
N GLU A 343 21.36 12.09 -11.04
CA GLU A 343 20.24 13.02 -11.17
C GLU A 343 18.93 12.33 -10.71
N PRO A 344 18.10 13.01 -9.92
CA PRO A 344 16.81 12.49 -9.51
C PRO A 344 15.90 12.31 -10.74
N PHE A 345 15.10 11.26 -10.73
CA PHE A 345 14.11 10.99 -11.75
C PHE A 345 12.77 10.65 -11.12
N THR A 346 11.71 10.68 -11.90
CA THR A 346 10.35 10.41 -11.43
C THR A 346 9.65 9.43 -12.35
N PHE A 347 8.59 8.80 -11.86
CA PHE A 347 7.71 7.98 -12.69
C PHE A 347 6.42 8.75 -12.95
N SER A 348 5.84 8.63 -14.14
CA SER A 348 4.51 9.15 -14.46
C SER A 348 3.44 8.39 -13.69
N GLU A 349 2.24 8.94 -13.65
CA GLU A 349 1.10 8.30 -12.99
C GLU A 349 0.76 6.94 -13.64
N SER A 350 0.83 6.87 -14.97
CA SER A 350 0.64 5.64 -15.73
C SER A 350 1.68 4.56 -15.40
N ALA A 351 2.95 4.96 -15.32
CA ALA A 351 4.03 4.07 -14.93
C ALA A 351 3.85 3.57 -13.47
N LEU A 352 3.53 4.47 -12.53
CA LEU A 352 3.28 4.10 -11.12
C LEU A 352 2.10 3.14 -11.00
N LEU A 353 1.01 3.38 -11.72
CA LEU A 353 -0.16 2.50 -11.72
C LEU A 353 0.21 1.09 -12.18
N ALA A 354 1.01 0.97 -13.23
CA ALA A 354 1.52 -0.32 -13.69
C ALA A 354 2.39 -0.99 -12.61
N LEU A 355 3.31 -0.25 -12.00
CA LEU A 355 4.18 -0.77 -10.94
C LEU A 355 3.42 -1.23 -9.71
N MET A 356 2.35 -0.54 -9.31
CA MET A 356 1.49 -0.93 -8.19
C MET A 356 0.67 -2.19 -8.47
N ASN A 357 0.37 -2.49 -9.74
CA ASN A 357 -0.44 -3.66 -10.13
C ASN A 357 0.39 -4.86 -10.60
N PHE A 358 1.70 -4.73 -10.65
CA PHE A 358 2.59 -5.83 -11.02
C PHE A 358 2.71 -6.87 -9.88
N GLU A 359 2.96 -8.14 -10.22
CA GLU A 359 3.01 -9.24 -9.24
C GLU A 359 4.26 -9.24 -8.33
N TRP A 360 5.36 -8.67 -8.78
CA TRP A 360 6.62 -8.57 -8.04
C TRP A 360 7.11 -9.91 -7.44
N ARG A 361 7.34 -10.92 -8.25
CA ARG A 361 7.82 -12.24 -7.78
C ARG A 361 9.13 -12.17 -7.00
N GLY A 362 10.00 -11.21 -7.33
CA GLY A 362 11.22 -10.90 -6.59
C GLY A 362 11.05 -9.81 -5.51
N ASN A 363 9.80 -9.41 -5.22
CA ASN A 363 9.44 -8.47 -4.17
C ASN A 363 10.24 -7.16 -4.19
N VAL A 364 10.69 -6.70 -3.03
CA VAL A 364 11.42 -5.42 -2.87
C VAL A 364 12.75 -5.42 -3.62
N ARG A 365 13.43 -6.57 -3.67
CA ARG A 365 14.70 -6.68 -4.41
C ARG A 365 14.51 -6.47 -5.92
N GLU A 366 13.43 -6.98 -6.48
CA GLU A 366 13.10 -6.77 -7.90
C GLU A 366 12.72 -5.30 -8.17
N LEU A 367 11.96 -4.67 -7.28
CA LEU A 367 11.62 -3.25 -7.36
C LEU A 367 12.87 -2.36 -7.27
N GLU A 368 13.77 -2.64 -6.32
CA GLU A 368 15.04 -1.92 -6.17
C GLU A 368 15.89 -2.01 -7.43
N ASN A 369 16.03 -3.21 -8.01
CA ASN A 369 16.74 -3.43 -9.26
C ASN A 369 16.12 -2.65 -10.42
N LEU A 370 14.78 -2.60 -10.52
CA LEU A 370 14.10 -1.78 -11.52
C LEU A 370 14.43 -0.30 -11.34
N VAL A 371 14.27 0.24 -10.13
CA VAL A 371 14.57 1.66 -9.83
C VAL A 371 16.02 1.98 -10.13
N GLN A 372 16.96 1.09 -9.80
CA GLN A 372 18.38 1.24 -10.15
C GLN A 372 18.58 1.25 -11.66
N HIS A 373 17.91 0.38 -12.41
CA HIS A 373 17.98 0.33 -13.87
C HIS A 373 17.45 1.63 -14.48
N MET A 374 16.26 2.09 -14.05
CA MET A 374 15.68 3.34 -14.54
C MET A 374 16.55 4.57 -14.20
N SER A 375 17.21 4.58 -13.05
CA SER A 375 18.14 5.66 -12.67
C SER A 375 19.37 5.77 -13.59
N ILE A 376 19.73 4.70 -14.30
CA ILE A 376 20.83 4.71 -15.26
C ILE A 376 20.38 5.30 -16.61
N LEU A 377 19.16 4.96 -17.03
CA LEU A 377 18.66 5.29 -18.36
C LEU A 377 17.96 6.65 -18.41
N PHE A 378 17.30 7.06 -17.31
CA PHE A 378 16.38 8.19 -17.28
C PHE A 378 16.73 9.23 -16.19
N GLY A 379 18.00 9.37 -15.80
CA GLY A 379 18.44 10.42 -14.86
C GLY A 379 17.98 11.82 -15.32
N GLY A 380 17.37 12.59 -14.40
CA GLY A 380 16.86 13.92 -14.67
C GLY A 380 15.55 14.00 -15.48
N ARG A 381 14.91 12.85 -15.79
CA ARG A 381 13.70 12.78 -16.62
C ARG A 381 12.56 12.09 -15.88
N GLN A 382 11.35 12.21 -16.43
CA GLN A 382 10.20 11.41 -16.05
C GLN A 382 10.18 10.13 -16.87
N VAL A 383 9.97 9.00 -16.22
CA VAL A 383 9.82 7.67 -16.82
C VAL A 383 8.35 7.45 -17.13
N GLU A 384 8.03 7.29 -18.41
CA GLU A 384 6.68 7.00 -18.88
C GLU A 384 6.40 5.49 -18.87
N PHE A 385 5.13 5.11 -19.06
CA PHE A 385 4.75 3.69 -19.13
C PHE A 385 5.50 2.93 -20.22
N ASP A 386 5.70 3.56 -21.38
CA ASP A 386 6.38 2.95 -22.53
C ASP A 386 7.90 2.79 -22.32
N ASP A 387 8.48 3.50 -21.38
CA ASP A 387 9.88 3.37 -20.98
C ASP A 387 10.11 2.17 -20.05
N LEU A 388 9.04 1.59 -19.49
CA LEU A 388 9.15 0.41 -18.64
C LEU A 388 9.53 -0.84 -19.45
N PRO A 389 10.28 -1.79 -18.86
CA PRO A 389 10.63 -3.06 -19.52
C PRO A 389 9.39 -3.81 -20.03
N GLU A 390 9.57 -4.59 -21.11
CA GLU A 390 8.50 -5.35 -21.78
C GLU A 390 7.61 -6.18 -20.83
N LYS A 391 8.18 -6.66 -19.72
CA LYS A 391 7.45 -7.44 -18.73
C LYS A 391 6.26 -6.68 -18.09
N PHE A 392 6.19 -5.35 -18.22
CA PHE A 392 5.08 -4.52 -17.75
C PHE A 392 4.03 -4.23 -18.82
N HIS A 393 4.34 -4.48 -20.10
CA HIS A 393 3.48 -4.09 -21.23
C HIS A 393 2.13 -4.82 -21.23
N HIS A 394 2.02 -5.99 -20.60
CA HIS A 394 0.73 -6.67 -20.43
C HIS A 394 -0.27 -5.91 -19.54
N LEU A 395 0.17 -4.88 -18.81
CA LEU A 395 -0.67 -4.01 -17.98
C LEU A 395 -1.20 -2.78 -18.74
N ARG A 396 -0.89 -2.64 -20.06
CA ARG A 396 -1.32 -1.51 -20.90
C ARG A 396 -2.82 -1.29 -20.86
N ASP A 397 -3.62 -2.32 -21.07
CA ASP A 397 -5.08 -2.23 -21.06
C ASP A 397 -5.64 -1.73 -19.71
N LEU A 398 -4.97 -2.09 -18.62
CA LEU A 398 -5.34 -1.63 -17.27
C LEU A 398 -5.02 -0.14 -17.09
N VAL A 399 -3.85 0.29 -17.55
CA VAL A 399 -3.42 1.69 -17.50
C VAL A 399 -4.30 2.56 -18.39
N GLU A 400 -4.59 2.14 -19.62
CA GLU A 400 -5.45 2.85 -20.56
C GLU A 400 -6.89 2.99 -20.04
N LYS A 401 -7.44 1.93 -19.43
CA LYS A 401 -8.76 2.00 -18.79
C LYS A 401 -8.81 2.99 -17.64
N ALA A 402 -7.81 2.96 -16.77
CA ALA A 402 -7.74 3.91 -15.64
C ALA A 402 -7.55 5.35 -16.11
N GLN A 403 -6.80 5.58 -17.19
CA GLN A 403 -6.67 6.90 -17.82
C GLN A 403 -7.97 7.33 -18.51
N ALA A 404 -8.66 6.42 -19.19
CA ALA A 404 -9.95 6.70 -19.82
C ALA A 404 -11.03 7.04 -18.77
N GLU A 405 -11.04 6.36 -17.63
CA GLU A 405 -11.92 6.67 -16.51
C GLU A 405 -11.59 8.03 -15.87
N SER A 406 -10.32 8.39 -15.79
CA SER A 406 -9.89 9.72 -15.31
C SER A 406 -10.17 10.84 -16.33
N THR A 407 -10.11 10.56 -17.64
CA THR A 407 -10.43 11.51 -18.72
C THR A 407 -11.94 11.58 -19.02
N ALA A 408 -12.66 10.49 -18.86
CA ALA A 408 -14.14 10.48 -19.04
C ALA A 408 -14.86 11.35 -17.99
N THR A 409 -14.24 11.60 -16.84
CA THR A 409 -14.71 12.59 -15.87
C THR A 409 -14.41 14.03 -16.28
N THR A 410 -13.63 14.27 -17.35
CA THR A 410 -13.24 15.61 -17.81
C THR A 410 -13.94 16.05 -19.10
N ASP A 411 -14.45 15.12 -19.94
CA ASP A 411 -14.92 15.46 -21.29
C ASP A 411 -16.44 15.42 -21.51
N ASP A 412 -17.27 15.13 -20.50
CA ASP A 412 -18.72 15.02 -20.69
C ASP A 412 -19.48 16.34 -20.47
N ASN A 413 -18.89 17.47 -20.84
CA ASN A 413 -19.57 18.77 -20.73
C ASN A 413 -19.32 19.77 -21.89
N LEU A 414 -19.23 19.30 -23.13
CA LEU A 414 -19.32 20.17 -24.30
C LEU A 414 -20.09 19.49 -25.41
N GLN A 415 -21.43 19.52 -25.31
CA GLN A 415 -22.34 19.73 -26.45
C GLN A 415 -23.77 19.79 -25.95
N SER A 416 -24.29 21.00 -25.86
CA SER A 416 -25.70 21.29 -25.71
C SER A 416 -26.39 21.26 -27.06
N GLU A 417 -27.62 20.75 -27.04
CA GLU A 417 -28.76 21.02 -27.92
C GLU A 417 -28.80 20.37 -29.31
N ARG A 418 -29.57 19.30 -29.43
CA ARG A 418 -30.83 19.21 -30.22
C ARG A 418 -31.52 17.87 -29.99
N PRO A 419 -32.88 17.81 -29.95
CA PRO A 419 -33.62 16.61 -29.66
C PRO A 419 -33.86 15.77 -30.91
N SER A 420 -33.58 14.49 -30.84
CA SER A 420 -34.20 13.49 -31.72
C SER A 420 -34.12 12.11 -31.08
N ASP A 421 -35.29 11.49 -31.02
CA ASP A 421 -35.56 10.15 -30.57
C ASP A 421 -34.56 9.10 -31.02
N SER A 422 -34.07 8.30 -30.08
CA SER A 422 -34.00 6.84 -30.23
C SER A 422 -33.28 6.21 -29.01
N SER A 423 -34.01 5.33 -28.37
CA SER A 423 -33.64 4.26 -27.48
C SER A 423 -32.14 3.90 -27.41
N THR A 424 -31.48 4.22 -26.30
CA THR A 424 -30.20 3.61 -25.95
C THR A 424 -30.22 3.17 -24.48
N THR A 425 -29.95 1.91 -24.32
CA THR A 425 -29.95 1.09 -23.12
C THR A 425 -29.06 1.71 -22.03
N GLN A 426 -29.70 2.20 -20.97
CA GLN A 426 -29.02 2.58 -19.75
C GLN A 426 -28.54 1.32 -19.01
N THR A 427 -27.24 1.14 -18.92
CA THR A 427 -26.62 0.22 -17.94
C THR A 427 -26.75 0.83 -16.56
N THR A 428 -27.84 0.53 -15.88
CA THR A 428 -28.04 0.90 -14.47
C THR A 428 -27.10 0.05 -13.61
N ASN A 429 -26.19 0.70 -12.90
CA ASN A 429 -25.40 0.09 -11.83
C ASN A 429 -26.34 -0.43 -10.74
N ALA A 430 -26.47 -1.74 -10.60
CA ALA A 430 -27.36 -2.42 -9.64
C ALA A 430 -27.09 -2.06 -8.17
N PHE A 431 -25.98 -1.43 -7.84
CA PHE A 431 -25.63 -1.00 -6.48
C PHE A 431 -26.08 0.43 -6.12
N GLY A 432 -26.59 1.22 -7.07
CA GLY A 432 -26.99 2.63 -6.84
C GLY A 432 -28.32 2.81 -6.12
N ASN A 433 -29.16 1.79 -6.01
CA ASN A 433 -30.55 1.92 -5.57
C ASN A 433 -30.91 1.09 -4.32
N ILE A 434 -29.96 0.75 -3.46
CA ILE A 434 -30.26 0.05 -2.21
C ILE A 434 -30.72 1.09 -1.18
N PRO A 435 -31.98 1.05 -0.68
CA PRO A 435 -32.49 2.02 0.27
C PRO A 435 -31.98 1.73 1.69
N TRP A 436 -30.75 2.08 1.96
CA TRP A 436 -30.11 1.92 3.28
C TRP A 436 -30.76 2.77 4.39
N HIS A 437 -31.71 3.63 4.04
CA HIS A 437 -32.31 4.63 4.96
C HIS A 437 -33.72 4.31 5.43
N GLU A 438 -34.36 3.25 4.91
CA GLU A 438 -35.78 2.95 5.23
C GLU A 438 -36.01 1.66 6.06
N GLY A 439 -35.07 1.22 6.86
CA GLY A 439 -35.24 0.05 7.71
C GLY A 439 -34.43 -1.17 7.31
N GLN A 440 -34.71 -2.33 7.88
CA GLN A 440 -33.95 -3.57 7.64
C GLN A 440 -34.06 -3.98 6.17
N VAL A 441 -32.94 -4.02 5.49
CA VAL A 441 -32.83 -4.56 4.11
C VAL A 441 -32.81 -6.08 4.19
N ASP A 442 -33.78 -6.75 3.55
CA ASP A 442 -33.75 -8.20 3.44
C ASP A 442 -32.68 -8.62 2.43
N PHE A 443 -31.58 -9.15 2.96
CA PHE A 443 -30.44 -9.61 2.17
C PHE A 443 -30.83 -10.67 1.12
N ASN A 444 -31.74 -11.58 1.46
CA ASN A 444 -32.18 -12.64 0.55
C ASN A 444 -33.03 -12.09 -0.60
N GLU A 445 -33.85 -11.08 -0.33
CA GLU A 445 -34.66 -10.42 -1.36
C GLU A 445 -33.77 -9.67 -2.35
N LEU A 446 -32.73 -9.01 -1.85
CA LEU A 446 -31.77 -8.26 -2.65
C LEU A 446 -30.90 -9.18 -3.53
N ILE A 447 -30.43 -10.32 -3.00
CA ILE A 447 -29.73 -11.33 -3.80
C ILE A 447 -30.66 -11.93 -4.86
N ASN A 448 -31.91 -12.20 -4.51
CA ASN A 448 -32.89 -12.76 -5.46
C ASN A 448 -33.22 -11.79 -6.59
N SER A 449 -33.34 -10.49 -6.33
CA SER A 449 -33.57 -9.47 -7.37
C SER A 449 -32.35 -9.35 -8.30
N PHE A 450 -31.15 -9.27 -7.74
CA PHE A 450 -29.91 -9.20 -8.52
C PHE A 450 -29.68 -10.43 -9.40
N GLU A 451 -29.91 -11.62 -8.85
CA GLU A 451 -29.84 -12.87 -9.61
C GLU A 451 -30.86 -12.90 -10.77
N THR A 452 -32.05 -12.35 -10.55
CA THR A 452 -33.08 -12.23 -11.58
C THR A 452 -32.67 -11.30 -12.71
N GLU A 453 -32.11 -10.14 -12.36
CA GLU A 453 -31.59 -9.16 -13.33
C GLU A 453 -30.45 -9.75 -14.18
N LEU A 454 -29.51 -10.46 -13.55
CA LEU A 454 -28.41 -11.13 -14.27
C LEU A 454 -28.91 -12.17 -15.26
N ILE A 455 -29.90 -13.00 -14.87
CA ILE A 455 -30.50 -14.00 -15.77
C ILE A 455 -31.23 -13.32 -16.92
N VAL A 456 -32.03 -12.28 -16.66
CA VAL A 456 -32.75 -11.52 -17.66
C VAL A 456 -31.78 -10.85 -18.64
N HIS A 457 -30.72 -10.28 -18.15
CA HIS A 457 -29.72 -9.61 -18.97
C HIS A 457 -28.97 -10.61 -19.88
N ALA A 458 -28.54 -11.74 -19.34
CA ALA A 458 -27.89 -12.80 -20.12
C ALA A 458 -28.80 -13.39 -21.18
N MET A 459 -30.08 -13.57 -20.87
CA MET A 459 -31.06 -14.06 -21.82
C MET A 459 -31.35 -13.04 -22.92
N LYS A 460 -31.36 -11.73 -22.62
CA LYS A 460 -31.50 -10.67 -23.65
C LYS A 460 -30.28 -10.62 -24.57
N LEU A 461 -29.06 -10.71 -24.03
CA LEU A 461 -27.82 -10.70 -24.83
C LEU A 461 -27.69 -11.90 -25.77
N THR A 462 -28.38 -12.99 -25.46
CA THR A 462 -28.32 -14.24 -26.25
C THR A 462 -29.62 -14.53 -27.04
N ASP A 463 -30.46 -13.52 -27.24
CA ASP A 463 -31.73 -13.63 -27.95
C ASP A 463 -32.59 -14.85 -27.51
N GLY A 464 -32.60 -15.12 -26.21
CA GLY A 464 -33.35 -16.23 -25.62
C GLY A 464 -32.64 -17.59 -25.66
N ASN A 465 -31.44 -17.70 -26.18
CA ASN A 465 -30.69 -18.96 -26.25
C ASN A 465 -30.21 -19.43 -24.89
N LYS A 466 -30.95 -20.33 -24.26
CA LYS A 466 -30.72 -20.87 -22.90
C LYS A 466 -29.34 -21.56 -22.74
N LYS A 467 -28.73 -22.07 -23.82
CA LYS A 467 -27.42 -22.71 -23.80
C LYS A 467 -26.28 -21.68 -23.74
N GLU A 468 -26.39 -20.64 -24.55
CA GLU A 468 -25.41 -19.54 -24.56
C GLU A 468 -25.51 -18.65 -23.31
N ALA A 469 -26.73 -18.37 -22.82
CA ALA A 469 -26.93 -17.65 -21.57
C ALA A 469 -26.31 -18.39 -20.35
N ALA A 470 -26.46 -19.72 -20.30
CA ALA A 470 -25.81 -20.52 -19.27
C ALA A 470 -24.27 -20.43 -19.35
N ARG A 471 -23.71 -20.39 -20.56
CA ARG A 471 -22.28 -20.23 -20.79
C ARG A 471 -21.79 -18.83 -20.37
N LEU A 472 -22.53 -17.78 -20.70
CA LEU A 472 -22.21 -16.41 -20.26
C LEU A 472 -22.21 -16.26 -18.75
N LEU A 473 -23.13 -16.93 -18.05
CA LEU A 473 -23.22 -16.90 -16.59
C LEU A 473 -22.34 -17.94 -15.89
N ASN A 474 -21.54 -18.69 -16.64
CA ASN A 474 -20.70 -19.80 -16.14
C ASN A 474 -21.50 -20.82 -15.30
N LEU A 475 -22.74 -21.12 -15.74
CA LEU A 475 -23.65 -22.05 -15.10
C LEU A 475 -23.88 -23.29 -15.97
N LYS A 476 -24.20 -24.41 -15.33
CA LYS A 476 -24.74 -25.58 -16.07
C LYS A 476 -26.12 -25.22 -16.63
N ARG A 477 -26.41 -25.68 -17.85
CA ARG A 477 -27.73 -25.44 -18.51
C ARG A 477 -28.92 -25.87 -17.63
N THR A 478 -28.79 -27.01 -16.91
CA THR A 478 -29.81 -27.50 -16.00
C THR A 478 -30.07 -26.54 -14.85
N THR A 479 -28.99 -26.00 -14.26
CA THR A 479 -29.06 -25.04 -13.16
C THR A 479 -29.71 -23.72 -13.58
N LEU A 480 -29.42 -23.23 -14.79
CA LEU A 480 -30.07 -22.04 -15.33
C LEU A 480 -31.57 -22.28 -15.57
N LEU A 481 -31.93 -23.42 -16.11
CA LEU A 481 -33.34 -23.78 -16.34
C LEU A 481 -34.14 -23.90 -15.02
N GLU A 482 -33.57 -24.50 -14.00
CA GLU A 482 -34.17 -24.55 -12.66
C GLU A 482 -34.39 -23.17 -12.07
N LYS A 483 -33.39 -22.28 -12.19
CA LYS A 483 -33.49 -20.88 -11.71
C LYS A 483 -34.54 -20.09 -12.48
N ILE A 484 -34.61 -20.21 -13.80
CA ILE A 484 -35.63 -19.60 -14.65
C ILE A 484 -37.04 -20.09 -14.24
N LYS A 485 -37.22 -21.40 -14.01
CA LYS A 485 -38.45 -22.01 -13.57
C LYS A 485 -38.87 -21.53 -12.18
N LYS A 486 -37.92 -21.53 -11.22
CA LYS A 486 -38.16 -21.09 -9.83
C LYS A 486 -38.60 -19.63 -9.75
N LYS A 487 -38.03 -18.77 -10.63
CA LYS A 487 -38.32 -17.33 -10.68
C LYS A 487 -39.46 -16.96 -11.65
N SER A 488 -40.18 -17.95 -12.19
CA SER A 488 -41.32 -17.76 -13.12
C SER A 488 -41.00 -16.89 -14.35
N LEU A 489 -39.75 -16.88 -14.81
CA LEU A 489 -39.26 -16.08 -15.93
C LEU A 489 -39.57 -16.73 -17.29
N ASN A 490 -40.16 -17.94 -17.34
CA ASN A 490 -40.52 -18.64 -18.56
C ASN A 490 -41.50 -17.85 -19.44
N ARG A 491 -42.29 -16.92 -18.88
CA ARG A 491 -43.27 -16.09 -19.61
C ARG A 491 -42.59 -15.06 -20.53
N LEU A 492 -41.33 -14.76 -20.36
CA LEU A 492 -40.62 -13.73 -21.12
C LEU A 492 -39.96 -14.25 -22.41
N TRP A 493 -39.69 -15.56 -22.54
CA TRP A 493 -38.94 -16.12 -23.66
C TRP A 493 -39.49 -17.45 -24.22
N GLY A 494 -40.79 -17.78 -24.04
CA GLY A 494 -41.42 -18.97 -24.64
C GLY A 494 -40.65 -20.30 -24.42
N ASP A 495 -41.31 -21.42 -24.51
CA ASP A 495 -40.68 -22.76 -24.40
C ASP A 495 -39.64 -23.03 -25.48
#